data_8a70ca8de4f3a3d6404b35e92d7e6fe1
#
_entry.id   8a70ca8de4f3a3d6404b35e92d7e6fe1
#
_cell.length_a   1.000
_cell.length_b   1.000
_cell.length_c   1.000
_cell.angle_alpha   90.00
_cell.angle_beta   90.00
_cell.angle_gamma   90.00
#
_symmetry.space_group_name_H-M   'P 1'
#
loop_
_entity.id
_entity.type
_entity.pdbx_description
1 polymer ?
#
loop_
_entity_poly.entity_id
_entity_poly.type
_entity_poly.pdbx_seq_one_letter_code
_entity_poly.pdbx_strand_id
1 'polypeptide(L)' 'MSEFEQTLLFAATGIVLVGTLIVVAWQFFRNRDRD' A
#
# COMPACT_ATOMS: atom_id res chain seq x y z
N MET A 1 17.74 18.41 -1.85
CA MET A 1 16.51 18.13 -1.12
C MET A 1 16.76 18.04 0.36
N SER A 2 15.84 18.55 1.15
CA SER A 2 15.96 18.44 2.60
C SER A 2 15.60 17.03 3.04
N GLU A 3 16.05 16.67 4.23
CA GLU A 3 15.74 15.35 4.77
C GLU A 3 14.24 15.17 4.93
N PHE A 4 13.55 16.24 5.28
CA PHE A 4 12.13 16.17 5.49
C PHE A 4 11.40 15.80 4.20
N GLU A 5 11.78 16.41 3.10
CA GLU A 5 11.18 16.11 1.82
C GLU A 5 11.46 14.68 1.40
N GLN A 6 12.68 14.23 1.64
CA GLN A 6 13.03 12.86 1.29
C GLN A 6 12.19 11.88 2.09
N THR A 7 12.01 12.15 3.37
CA THR A 7 11.20 11.29 4.22
C THR A 7 9.75 11.28 3.74
N LEU A 8 9.23 12.43 3.34
CA LEU A 8 7.86 12.49 2.85
C LEU A 8 7.67 11.66 1.60
N LEU A 9 8.60 11.76 0.66
CA LEU A 9 8.50 10.99 -0.57
C LEU A 9 8.58 9.50 -0.27
N PHE A 10 9.48 9.12 0.60
CA PHE A 10 9.62 7.71 0.96
C PHE A 10 8.36 7.18 1.64
N ALA A 11 7.82 7.97 2.55
CA ALA A 11 6.62 7.56 3.27
C ALA A 11 5.42 7.45 2.33
N ALA A 12 5.26 8.41 1.44
CA ALA A 12 4.16 8.40 0.49
C ALA A 12 4.23 7.16 -0.39
N THR A 13 5.41 6.87 -0.91
CA THR A 13 5.60 5.69 -1.76
C THR A 13 5.28 4.42 -0.99
N GLY A 14 5.76 4.32 0.24
CA GLY A 14 5.51 3.15 1.05
C GLY A 14 4.04 2.94 1.33
N ILE A 15 3.33 4.03 1.66
CA ILE A 15 1.92 3.95 1.96
C ILE A 15 1.14 3.47 0.73
N VAL A 16 1.48 3.99 -0.44
CA VAL A 16 0.78 3.58 -1.66
C VAL A 16 1.01 2.10 -1.93
N LEU A 17 2.25 1.64 -1.80
CA LEU A 17 2.56 0.25 -2.06
C LEU A 17 1.86 -0.67 -1.07
N VAL A 18 1.94 -0.36 0.21
CA VAL A 18 1.32 -1.18 1.23
C VAL A 18 -0.20 -1.16 1.06
N GLY A 19 -0.77 0.01 0.81
CA GLY A 19 -2.21 0.11 0.61
C GLY A 19 -2.68 -0.74 -0.55
N THR A 20 -1.95 -0.70 -1.65
CA THR A 20 -2.32 -1.50 -2.82
C THR A 20 -2.29 -2.99 -2.48
N LEU A 21 -1.25 -3.42 -1.78
CA LEU A 21 -1.14 -4.83 -1.40
C LEU A 21 -2.29 -5.25 -0.50
N ILE A 22 -2.66 -4.41 0.44
CA ILE A 22 -3.75 -4.73 1.36
C ILE A 22 -5.05 -4.88 0.59
N VAL A 23 -5.32 -3.95 -0.32
CA VAL A 23 -6.56 -4.00 -1.09
C VAL A 23 -6.61 -5.26 -1.94
N VAL A 24 -5.50 -5.57 -2.60
CA VAL A 24 -5.46 -6.76 -3.45
C VAL A 24 -5.64 -8.03 -2.60
N ALA A 25 -4.97 -8.09 -1.47
CA ALA A 25 -5.10 -9.26 -0.61
C ALA A 25 -6.52 -9.42 -0.11
N TRP A 26 -7.17 -8.31 0.24
CA TRP A 26 -8.54 -8.37 0.71
C TRP A 26 -9.46 -8.89 -0.37
N GLN A 27 -9.33 -8.37 -1.57
CA GLN A 27 -10.16 -8.83 -2.68
C GLN A 27 -9.94 -10.32 -2.95
N PHE A 28 -8.70 -10.75 -2.84
CA PHE A 28 -8.37 -12.14 -3.08
C PHE A 28 -9.05 -13.05 -2.06
N PHE A 29 -9.02 -12.65 -0.81
CA PHE A 29 -9.68 -13.43 0.23
C PHE A 29 -11.18 -13.48 0.04
N ARG A 30 -11.76 -12.34 -0.33
CA ARG A 30 -13.20 -12.29 -0.53
C ARG A 30 -13.62 -13.20 -1.69
N ASN A 31 -12.84 -13.20 -2.74
CA ASN A 31 -13.17 -14.04 -3.88
C ASN A 31 -13.08 -15.52 -3.52
N ARG A 32 -12.07 -15.87 -2.77
CA ARG A 32 -11.92 -17.26 -2.36
C ARG A 32 -13.11 -17.72 -1.52
N ASP A 33 -13.48 -16.87 -0.60
CA ASP A 33 -14.55 -17.22 0.32
C ASP A 33 -15.88 -17.35 -0.41
N ARG A 34 -16.00 -16.61 -1.48
CA ARG A 34 -17.25 -16.58 -2.21
C ARG A 34 -17.58 -17.90 -2.86
N ASP A 35 -16.57 -18.58 -3.29
CA ASP A 35 -16.79 -19.81 -3.98
C ASP A 35 -17.42 -20.84 -3.07
#